data_0f1bd17e5f132fb054a5fe77ef44bfc5
#
_entry.id   0f1bd17e5f132fb054a5fe77ef44bfc5
#
_cell.length_a   1.000
_cell.length_b   1.000
_cell.length_c   1.000
_cell.angle_alpha   90.00
_cell.angle_beta   90.00
_cell.angle_gamma   90.00
#
_symmetry.space_group_name_H-M   'P 1'
#
loop_
_entity.id
_entity.type
_entity.pdbx_description
1 polymer ?
#
loop_
_entity_poly.entity_id
_entity_poly.type
_entity_poly.pdbx_seq_one_letter_code
_entity_poly.pdbx_strand_id
1 'polypeptide(L)'
;KQYSMKKSIIIMVLMAFTNIAIAKTLVTLQQLQGKWQCTEDIYKVNTETWTFKKASFIVENKYVYRDKVDTSKYEIFYYLSKGVPNVYDGSKVGKIGSGTHIIYYAKRRKKILSYEIVSLKGDTLTLSQFAPRAIGRNAGIVTITLKRVSR
;
A
#
# COMPACT_ATOMS: atom_id res chain seq x y z
N LYS A 1 -39.17 -31.29 -26.62
CA LYS A 1 -39.13 -31.01 -25.16
C LYS A 1 -37.74 -31.15 -24.50
N GLN A 2 -36.63 -31.26 -25.28
CA GLN A 2 -35.28 -31.52 -24.75
C GLN A 2 -34.34 -30.30 -24.80
N TYR A 3 -34.77 -29.13 -25.31
CA TYR A 3 -33.94 -27.94 -25.48
C TYR A 3 -33.93 -26.96 -24.30
N SER A 4 -34.85 -27.11 -23.32
CA SER A 4 -34.95 -26.16 -22.20
C SER A 4 -33.99 -26.45 -21.03
N MET A 5 -33.56 -27.69 -20.82
CA MET A 5 -32.71 -28.05 -19.67
C MET A 5 -31.22 -27.66 -19.85
N LYS A 6 -30.70 -27.65 -21.09
CA LYS A 6 -29.27 -27.31 -21.31
C LYS A 6 -28.96 -25.83 -21.10
N LYS A 7 -29.92 -24.93 -21.32
CA LYS A 7 -29.74 -23.49 -21.11
C LYS A 7 -29.71 -23.10 -19.63
N SER A 8 -30.48 -23.78 -18.80
CA SER A 8 -30.52 -23.50 -17.34
C SER A 8 -29.25 -23.94 -16.61
N ILE A 9 -28.61 -25.02 -17.05
CA ILE A 9 -27.35 -25.50 -16.45
C ILE A 9 -26.21 -24.57 -16.78
N ILE A 10 -26.14 -24.00 -17.99
CA ILE A 10 -25.09 -23.05 -18.42
C ILE A 10 -25.20 -21.74 -17.62
N ILE A 11 -26.41 -21.26 -17.34
CA ILE A 11 -26.63 -20.05 -16.55
C ILE A 11 -26.24 -20.25 -15.08
N MET A 12 -26.51 -21.43 -14.49
CA MET A 12 -26.07 -21.75 -13.13
C MET A 12 -24.56 -21.86 -12.97
N VAL A 13 -23.87 -22.38 -13.98
CA VAL A 13 -22.39 -22.45 -13.95
C VAL A 13 -21.75 -21.07 -14.09
N LEU A 14 -22.33 -20.15 -14.88
CA LEU A 14 -21.83 -18.79 -15.01
C LEU A 14 -22.03 -17.94 -13.74
N MET A 15 -23.08 -18.19 -12.95
CA MET A 15 -23.31 -17.46 -11.70
C MET A 15 -22.43 -17.92 -10.53
N ALA A 16 -21.82 -19.10 -10.61
CA ALA A 16 -20.92 -19.61 -9.58
C ALA A 16 -19.52 -18.95 -9.60
N PHE A 17 -19.17 -18.21 -10.65
CA PHE A 17 -17.84 -17.58 -10.79
C PHE A 17 -17.77 -16.11 -10.37
N THR A 18 -18.85 -15.49 -9.89
CA THR A 18 -18.88 -14.03 -9.63
C THR A 18 -18.60 -13.60 -8.20
N ASN A 19 -18.24 -14.50 -7.29
CA ASN A 19 -17.93 -14.15 -5.90
C ASN A 19 -16.54 -14.66 -5.47
N ILE A 20 -15.51 -14.42 -6.27
CA ILE A 20 -14.15 -14.44 -5.71
C ILE A 20 -14.00 -13.12 -4.95
N ALA A 21 -14.41 -13.12 -3.69
CA ALA A 21 -13.98 -12.09 -2.76
C ALA A 21 -12.46 -12.16 -2.71
N ILE A 22 -11.79 -11.21 -3.34
CA ILE A 22 -10.32 -11.08 -3.23
C ILE A 22 -10.06 -10.82 -1.75
N ALA A 23 -9.66 -11.85 -1.03
CA ALA A 23 -9.27 -11.72 0.37
C ALA A 23 -8.15 -10.68 0.46
N LYS A 24 -8.39 -9.59 1.20
CA LYS A 24 -7.36 -8.57 1.41
C LYS A 24 -6.15 -9.20 2.10
N THR A 25 -4.97 -8.85 1.63
CA THR A 25 -3.71 -9.39 2.18
C THR A 25 -3.50 -8.87 3.61
N LEU A 26 -3.59 -9.76 4.58
CA LEU A 26 -3.27 -9.48 5.99
C LEU A 26 -1.76 -9.62 6.20
N VAL A 27 -1.10 -8.55 6.59
CA VAL A 27 0.35 -8.48 6.75
C VAL A 27 0.71 -8.14 8.19
N THR A 28 1.76 -8.76 8.73
CA THR A 28 2.29 -8.46 10.06
C THR A 28 3.36 -7.36 10.02
N LEU A 29 3.57 -6.68 11.15
CA LEU A 29 4.68 -5.72 11.27
C LEU A 29 6.04 -6.37 10.96
N GLN A 30 6.24 -7.61 11.39
CA GLN A 30 7.49 -8.34 11.15
C GLN A 30 7.72 -8.60 9.66
N GLN A 31 6.66 -8.90 8.90
CA GLN A 31 6.76 -9.10 7.46
C GLN A 31 7.09 -7.80 6.71
N LEU A 32 6.68 -6.63 7.23
CA LEU A 32 7.02 -5.34 6.63
C LEU A 32 8.45 -4.90 6.95
N GLN A 33 9.00 -5.24 8.12
CA GLN A 33 10.31 -4.76 8.54
C GLN A 33 11.40 -5.03 7.51
N GLY A 34 12.31 -4.06 7.38
CA GLY A 34 13.42 -4.11 6.46
C GLY A 34 13.44 -2.95 5.46
N LYS A 35 14.38 -3.02 4.55
CA LYS A 35 14.61 -2.00 3.53
C LYS A 35 14.02 -2.44 2.19
N TRP A 36 13.29 -1.52 1.57
CA TRP A 36 12.56 -1.73 0.33
C TRP A 36 12.90 -0.63 -0.65
N GLN A 37 12.96 -0.95 -1.92
CA GLN A 37 13.18 0.01 -3.00
C GLN A 37 11.94 0.09 -3.88
N CYS A 38 11.50 1.31 -4.20
CA CYS A 38 10.44 1.54 -5.16
C CYS A 38 10.92 1.13 -6.56
N THR A 39 10.09 0.36 -7.27
CA THR A 39 10.41 -0.10 -8.63
C THR A 39 9.89 0.85 -9.71
N GLU A 40 9.08 1.83 -9.32
CA GLU A 40 8.45 2.78 -10.23
C GLU A 40 8.82 4.21 -9.83
N ASP A 41 9.23 5.02 -10.78
CA ASP A 41 9.51 6.45 -10.56
C ASP A 41 8.21 7.26 -10.62
N ILE A 42 7.34 7.06 -9.61
CA ILE A 42 6.02 7.70 -9.53
C ILE A 42 6.16 9.22 -9.33
N TYR A 43 7.21 9.64 -8.63
CA TYR A 43 7.43 11.03 -8.24
C TYR A 43 8.56 11.72 -9.01
N LYS A 44 9.06 11.11 -10.10
CA LYS A 44 10.21 11.61 -10.87
C LYS A 44 11.47 11.77 -10.00
N VAL A 45 11.68 10.81 -9.09
CA VAL A 45 12.91 10.67 -8.30
C VAL A 45 13.74 9.52 -8.87
N ASN A 46 15.07 9.65 -8.86
CA ASN A 46 15.91 8.59 -9.41
C ASN A 46 15.90 7.31 -8.57
N THR A 47 15.73 7.45 -7.25
CA THR A 47 15.62 6.29 -6.34
C THR A 47 14.78 6.67 -5.12
N GLU A 48 13.78 5.87 -4.83
CA GLU A 48 13.00 5.97 -3.60
C GLU A 48 13.17 4.69 -2.78
N THR A 49 13.56 4.85 -1.52
CA THR A 49 13.78 3.74 -0.59
C THR A 49 12.91 3.91 0.64
N TRP A 50 12.27 2.83 1.06
CA TRP A 50 11.43 2.76 2.25
C TRP A 50 12.08 1.82 3.26
N THR A 51 12.30 2.29 4.48
CA THR A 51 12.80 1.45 5.57
C THR A 51 11.73 1.33 6.64
N PHE A 52 11.10 0.15 6.72
CA PHE A 52 10.10 -0.14 7.74
C PHE A 52 10.76 -0.63 9.03
N LYS A 53 10.49 0.07 10.12
CA LYS A 53 10.81 -0.30 11.49
C LYS A 53 9.52 -0.73 12.21
N LYS A 54 9.61 -1.13 13.48
CA LYS A 54 8.44 -1.54 14.27
C LYS A 54 7.37 -0.44 14.40
N ALA A 55 7.78 0.80 14.62
CA ALA A 55 6.88 1.91 14.92
C ALA A 55 6.85 3.00 13.84
N SER A 56 7.79 2.99 12.91
CA SER A 56 7.92 4.01 11.88
C SER A 56 8.41 3.43 10.57
N PHE A 57 8.16 4.16 9.48
CA PHE A 57 8.90 3.93 8.25
C PHE A 57 9.57 5.23 7.80
N ILE A 58 10.73 5.07 7.19
CA ILE A 58 11.54 6.16 6.67
C ILE A 58 11.47 6.07 5.15
N VAL A 59 11.12 7.18 4.50
CA VAL A 59 11.21 7.33 3.05
C VAL A 59 12.39 8.21 2.74
N GLU A 60 13.27 7.71 1.91
CA GLU A 60 14.46 8.41 1.43
C GLU A 60 14.41 8.49 -0.08
N ASN A 61 14.39 9.72 -0.62
CA ASN A 61 14.36 10.00 -2.04
C ASN A 61 15.72 10.56 -2.45
N LYS A 62 16.27 10.03 -3.53
CA LYS A 62 17.51 10.50 -4.12
C LYS A 62 17.22 11.05 -5.52
N TYR A 63 17.55 12.32 -5.72
CA TYR A 63 17.41 13.02 -6.98
C TYR A 63 18.79 13.24 -7.57
N VAL A 64 18.97 12.97 -8.86
CA VAL A 64 20.18 13.32 -9.59
C VAL A 64 19.80 14.29 -10.71
N TYR A 65 20.29 15.52 -10.63
CA TYR A 65 20.05 16.53 -11.64
C TYR A 65 21.35 17.26 -11.96
N ARG A 66 21.77 17.22 -13.23
CA ARG A 66 23.00 17.87 -13.71
C ARG A 66 24.20 17.60 -12.80
N ASP A 67 24.50 16.33 -12.55
CA ASP A 67 25.61 15.84 -11.69
C ASP A 67 25.54 16.25 -10.20
N LYS A 68 24.46 16.90 -9.80
CA LYS A 68 24.16 17.17 -8.38
C LYS A 68 23.25 16.10 -7.83
N VAL A 69 23.64 15.56 -6.67
CA VAL A 69 22.82 14.62 -5.91
C VAL A 69 22.16 15.38 -4.78
N ASP A 70 20.83 15.38 -4.76
CA ASP A 70 20.05 15.87 -3.64
C ASP A 70 19.30 14.71 -2.99
N THR A 71 19.14 14.75 -1.67
CA THR A 71 18.45 13.71 -0.91
C THR A 71 17.44 14.34 0.02
N SER A 72 16.23 13.78 0.03
CA SER A 72 15.23 14.09 1.04
C SER A 72 14.90 12.85 1.85
N LYS A 73 14.74 13.04 3.17
CA LYS A 73 14.46 11.97 4.10
C LYS A 73 13.41 12.41 5.10
N TYR A 74 12.40 11.57 5.32
CA TYR A 74 11.38 11.83 6.34
C TYR A 74 10.94 10.53 7.00
N GLU A 75 10.60 10.62 8.28
CA GLU A 75 10.14 9.51 9.11
C GLU A 75 8.67 9.69 9.45
N ILE A 76 7.90 8.61 9.32
CA ILE A 76 6.46 8.57 9.55
C ILE A 76 6.16 7.47 10.56
N PHE A 77 5.51 7.82 11.66
CA PHE A 77 5.02 6.85 12.64
C PHE A 77 3.71 6.23 12.17
N TYR A 78 3.58 4.92 12.31
CA TYR A 78 2.45 4.16 11.79
C TYR A 78 2.03 2.98 12.68
N TYR A 79 0.85 2.48 12.41
CA TYR A 79 0.38 1.18 12.89
C TYR A 79 -0.40 0.46 11.79
N LEU A 80 -0.57 -0.85 11.95
CA LEU A 80 -1.40 -1.66 11.04
C LEU A 80 -2.84 -1.73 11.55
N SER A 81 -3.79 -1.72 10.62
CA SER A 81 -5.22 -1.85 10.90
C SER A 81 -5.91 -2.68 9.82
N LYS A 82 -7.03 -3.32 10.16
CA LYS A 82 -7.87 -4.04 9.19
C LYS A 82 -8.69 -3.11 8.29
N GLY A 83 -8.73 -1.82 8.59
CA GLY A 83 -9.40 -0.78 7.81
C GLY A 83 -8.94 0.60 8.22
N VAL A 84 -9.40 1.64 7.54
CA VAL A 84 -9.08 3.03 7.87
C VAL A 84 -9.97 3.49 9.04
N PRO A 85 -9.40 3.88 10.19
CA PRO A 85 -10.19 4.34 11.34
C PRO A 85 -10.67 5.77 11.15
N ASN A 86 -11.77 6.13 11.81
CA ASN A 86 -12.26 7.51 11.83
C ASN A 86 -11.42 8.43 12.73
N VAL A 87 -10.76 7.85 13.76
CA VAL A 87 -9.92 8.58 14.71
C VAL A 87 -8.54 7.93 14.76
N TYR A 88 -7.50 8.76 14.69
CA TYR A 88 -6.13 8.28 14.84
C TYR A 88 -5.81 7.97 16.30
N ASP A 89 -5.31 6.76 16.54
CA ASP A 89 -4.92 6.31 17.87
C ASP A 89 -3.39 6.07 17.91
N GLY A 90 -2.66 7.08 18.35
CA GLY A 90 -1.20 7.02 18.46
C GLY A 90 -0.70 5.96 19.45
N SER A 91 -1.53 5.48 20.38
CA SER A 91 -1.17 4.42 21.33
C SER A 91 -0.95 3.07 20.64
N LYS A 92 -1.46 2.90 19.42
CA LYS A 92 -1.31 1.68 18.59
C LYS A 92 0.00 1.61 17.82
N VAL A 93 0.75 2.71 17.74
CA VAL A 93 2.02 2.76 17.01
C VAL A 93 2.98 1.69 17.53
N GLY A 94 3.44 0.82 16.64
CA GLY A 94 4.33 -0.28 16.95
C GLY A 94 3.73 -1.44 17.78
N LYS A 95 2.42 -1.39 18.12
CA LYS A 95 1.76 -2.42 18.94
C LYS A 95 0.85 -3.38 18.17
N ILE A 96 0.29 -2.95 17.04
CA ILE A 96 -0.61 -3.79 16.25
C ILE A 96 0.21 -4.78 15.43
N GLY A 97 -0.09 -6.08 15.61
CA GLY A 97 0.66 -7.16 14.99
C GLY A 97 0.38 -7.37 13.50
N SER A 98 -0.85 -7.11 13.03
CA SER A 98 -1.23 -7.34 11.64
C SER A 98 -2.36 -6.42 11.16
N GLY A 99 -2.43 -6.23 9.84
CA GLY A 99 -3.46 -5.41 9.20
C GLY A 99 -3.43 -5.49 7.68
N THR A 100 -4.41 -4.86 7.07
CA THR A 100 -4.52 -4.68 5.62
C THR A 100 -4.20 -3.24 5.19
N HIS A 101 -3.99 -2.35 6.18
CA HIS A 101 -3.69 -0.94 5.97
C HIS A 101 -2.57 -0.48 6.88
N ILE A 102 -1.69 0.35 6.35
CA ILE A 102 -0.70 1.13 7.07
C ILE A 102 -1.34 2.48 7.38
N ILE A 103 -1.59 2.78 8.66
CA ILE A 103 -2.27 4.00 9.11
C ILE A 103 -1.24 4.97 9.69
N TYR A 104 -1.29 6.24 9.28
CA TYR A 104 -0.44 7.28 9.81
C TYR A 104 -1.16 8.63 9.87
N TYR A 105 -0.64 9.54 10.72
CA TYR A 105 -1.18 10.88 10.88
C TYR A 105 -0.31 11.92 10.18
N ALA A 106 -0.86 12.59 9.18
CA ALA A 106 -0.20 13.67 8.48
C ALA A 106 -0.35 14.98 9.26
N LYS A 107 0.63 15.32 10.12
CA LYS A 107 0.58 16.49 11.01
C LYS A 107 0.28 17.80 10.27
N ARG A 108 0.93 18.04 9.13
CA ARG A 108 0.71 19.26 8.32
C ARG A 108 -0.71 19.36 7.76
N ARG A 109 -1.32 18.24 7.43
CA ARG A 109 -2.69 18.18 6.85
C ARG A 109 -3.75 17.95 7.92
N LYS A 110 -3.35 17.72 9.17
CA LYS A 110 -4.23 17.41 10.33
C LYS A 110 -5.24 16.30 10.02
N LYS A 111 -4.82 15.25 9.31
CA LYS A 111 -5.70 14.14 8.94
C LYS A 111 -5.00 12.79 8.92
N ILE A 112 -5.82 11.75 9.05
CA ILE A 112 -5.40 10.37 8.88
C ILE A 112 -5.17 10.11 7.40
N LEU A 113 -4.06 9.47 7.09
CA LEU A 113 -3.75 8.92 5.78
C LEU A 113 -3.47 7.43 5.91
N SER A 114 -3.61 6.71 4.81
CA SER A 114 -3.37 5.27 4.80
C SER A 114 -2.79 4.80 3.47
N TYR A 115 -2.01 3.74 3.54
CA TYR A 115 -1.73 2.87 2.41
C TYR A 115 -2.49 1.56 2.60
N GLU A 116 -3.27 1.16 1.61
CA GLU A 116 -3.83 -0.19 1.55
C GLU A 116 -2.74 -1.17 1.09
N ILE A 117 -2.60 -2.28 1.77
CA ILE A 117 -1.70 -3.37 1.38
C ILE A 117 -2.43 -4.24 0.38
N VAL A 118 -2.15 -4.04 -0.90
CA VAL A 118 -2.76 -4.79 -2.00
C VAL A 118 -2.23 -6.22 -2.02
N SER A 119 -0.91 -6.38 -1.88
CA SER A 119 -0.28 -7.70 -1.81
C SER A 119 1.10 -7.64 -1.16
N LEU A 120 1.48 -8.75 -0.53
CA LEU A 120 2.85 -9.06 -0.12
C LEU A 120 3.16 -10.48 -0.59
N LYS A 121 3.99 -10.60 -1.62
CA LYS A 121 4.38 -11.91 -2.23
C LYS A 121 5.89 -12.01 -2.25
N GLY A 122 6.45 -12.87 -1.38
CA GLY A 122 7.90 -12.97 -1.21
C GLY A 122 8.51 -11.62 -0.85
N ASP A 123 9.40 -11.13 -1.69
CA ASP A 123 10.10 -9.85 -1.53
C ASP A 123 9.46 -8.69 -2.33
N THR A 124 8.19 -8.82 -2.71
CA THR A 124 7.45 -7.75 -3.41
C THR A 124 6.25 -7.32 -2.58
N LEU A 125 6.21 -6.04 -2.21
CA LEU A 125 5.12 -5.37 -1.50
C LEU A 125 4.44 -4.39 -2.45
N THR A 126 3.12 -4.53 -2.63
CA THR A 126 2.31 -3.59 -3.40
C THR A 126 1.37 -2.83 -2.47
N LEU A 127 1.47 -1.52 -2.51
CA LEU A 127 0.65 -0.59 -1.74
C LEU A 127 -0.23 0.23 -2.67
N SER A 128 -1.41 0.65 -2.22
CA SER A 128 -2.22 1.66 -2.89
C SER A 128 -2.59 2.78 -1.93
N GLN A 129 -2.68 3.99 -2.46
CA GLN A 129 -3.09 5.17 -1.73
C GLN A 129 -3.98 6.04 -2.61
N PHE A 130 -5.02 6.62 -2.01
CA PHE A 130 -5.77 7.69 -2.67
C PHE A 130 -4.93 8.97 -2.65
N ALA A 131 -4.48 9.40 -3.82
CA ALA A 131 -3.81 10.68 -4.02
C ALA A 131 -4.86 11.75 -4.36
N PRO A 132 -5.05 12.77 -3.51
CA PRO A 132 -5.88 13.92 -3.87
C PRO A 132 -5.27 14.64 -5.07
N ARG A 133 -6.11 15.37 -5.81
CA ARG A 133 -5.72 16.13 -6.98
C ARG A 133 -4.49 17.00 -6.67
N ALA A 134 -3.37 16.71 -7.33
CA ALA A 134 -2.18 17.56 -7.34
C ALA A 134 -2.18 18.39 -8.64
N ILE A 135 -1.48 19.51 -8.64
CA ILE A 135 -1.35 20.37 -9.82
C ILE A 135 -0.87 19.53 -11.01
N GLY A 136 -1.69 19.45 -12.06
CA GLY A 136 -1.40 18.70 -13.29
C GLY A 136 -1.73 17.19 -13.26
N ARG A 137 -2.34 16.66 -12.18
CA ARG A 137 -2.79 15.26 -12.09
C ARG A 137 -4.24 15.19 -11.60
N ASN A 138 -5.01 14.26 -12.15
CA ASN A 138 -6.34 13.96 -11.64
C ASN A 138 -6.23 13.25 -10.27
N ALA A 139 -7.20 13.48 -9.38
CA ALA A 139 -7.33 12.69 -8.16
C ALA A 139 -7.55 11.22 -8.54
N GLY A 140 -6.88 10.30 -7.86
CA GLY A 140 -6.99 8.89 -8.16
C GLY A 140 -6.23 7.99 -7.20
N ILE A 141 -6.32 6.70 -7.45
CA ILE A 141 -5.54 5.69 -6.73
C ILE A 141 -4.15 5.62 -7.35
N VAL A 142 -3.14 5.74 -6.51
CA VAL A 142 -1.73 5.52 -6.88
C VAL A 142 -1.30 4.19 -6.30
N THR A 143 -0.70 3.35 -7.13
CA THR A 143 -0.11 2.07 -6.73
C THR A 143 1.40 2.23 -6.64
N ILE A 144 1.99 1.70 -5.57
CA ILE A 144 3.43 1.73 -5.31
C ILE A 144 3.89 0.29 -5.16
N THR A 145 4.87 -0.11 -5.96
CA THR A 145 5.48 -1.44 -5.87
C THR A 145 6.89 -1.32 -5.30
N LEU A 146 7.13 -2.02 -4.21
CA LEU A 146 8.38 -2.04 -3.47
C LEU A 146 9.00 -3.43 -3.55
N LYS A 147 10.30 -3.51 -3.86
CA LYS A 147 11.10 -4.74 -3.75
C LYS A 147 11.99 -4.68 -2.52
N ARG A 148 12.06 -5.76 -1.77
CA ARG A 148 12.92 -5.89 -0.60
C ARG A 148 14.39 -5.88 -1.02
N VAL A 149 15.18 -5.05 -0.35
CA VAL A 149 16.64 -4.95 -0.54
C VAL A 149 17.36 -5.68 0.59
N SER A 150 16.85 -5.53 1.84
CA SER A 150 17.39 -6.22 3.02
C SER A 150 16.33 -6.31 4.13
N ARG A 151 16.51 -7.26 5.03
CA ARG A 151 15.74 -7.40 6.27
C ARG A 151 16.38 -6.64 7.42
#